data_2868e280d934da99c5579ff8b6b4ca08
#
_entry.id   2868e280d934da99c5579ff8b6b4ca08
#
_cell.length_a   1.000
_cell.length_b   1.000
_cell.length_c   1.000
_cell.angle_alpha   90.00
_cell.angle_beta   90.00
_cell.angle_gamma   90.00
#
_symmetry.space_group_name_H-M   'P 1'
#
loop_
_entity.id
_entity.type
_entity.pdbx_description
1 polymer ?
#
loop_
_entity_poly.entity_id
_entity_poly.type
_entity_poly.pdbx_seq_one_letter_code
_entity_poly.pdbx_strand_id
1 'polypeptide(L)'
;TLEYEVVAMSVSKKPMVLVILDGYGYREEQQDNAIFSAKTPVMDALWANRPHTLIDASGLEVGLPDRQMGNSEVGHVNLGAGRIVYQDLTRLDVEIKDRAFFANPVLTGAVDKAKNAGKAVHIMGLLSAGGVHSHEDHIMAMVELAAERGAEKIYLHAFLDGRDTPPRSAESSLKKFEEKFAALGKGRVASIIGRYYAMDRDNRWDRVEKAYDLLTLAQGEFQADTAVAGLQAAYARDENDEFVKATVIRAEGQPDAAMEDGDALIFMNFRADRAREITRAFVNADFDGFARKKVVNVDFVMLTEYAADIKT
;
A
#
# COMPACT_ATOMS: atom_id res chain seq x y z
N THR A 1 42.07 -56.87 -9.93
CA THR A 1 40.87 -56.01 -10.03
C THR A 1 40.05 -56.27 -8.81
N LEU A 2 40.08 -55.30 -7.86
CA LEU A 2 39.18 -55.23 -6.71
C LEU A 2 37.87 -54.55 -7.14
N GLU A 3 36.82 -55.35 -7.22
CA GLU A 3 35.48 -54.88 -7.42
C GLU A 3 34.98 -54.25 -6.06
N TYR A 4 34.77 -52.97 -6.02
CA TYR A 4 34.08 -52.32 -4.91
C TYR A 4 32.57 -52.46 -5.13
N GLU A 5 31.92 -53.34 -4.36
CA GLU A 5 30.46 -53.32 -4.24
C GLU A 5 30.03 -52.03 -3.55
N VAL A 6 29.41 -51.15 -4.31
CA VAL A 6 28.71 -49.99 -3.76
C VAL A 6 27.41 -50.49 -3.14
N VAL A 7 27.43 -50.74 -1.84
CA VAL A 7 26.21 -51.01 -1.07
C VAL A 7 25.41 -49.68 -1.03
N ALA A 8 24.43 -49.57 -1.90
CA ALA A 8 23.47 -48.49 -1.84
C ALA A 8 22.64 -48.63 -0.54
N MET A 9 23.01 -47.89 0.51
CA MET A 9 22.18 -47.76 1.70
C MET A 9 20.88 -47.05 1.30
N SER A 10 19.81 -47.81 1.08
CA SER A 10 18.48 -47.24 0.94
C SER A 10 18.07 -46.68 2.31
N VAL A 11 18.24 -45.38 2.49
CA VAL A 11 17.68 -44.69 3.63
C VAL A 11 16.14 -44.72 3.48
N SER A 12 15.50 -45.59 4.24
CA SER A 12 14.05 -45.63 4.34
C SER A 12 13.57 -44.30 4.88
N LYS A 13 13.00 -43.47 4.01
CA LYS A 13 12.39 -42.19 4.42
C LYS A 13 11.19 -42.51 5.32
N LYS A 14 11.30 -42.18 6.60
CA LYS A 14 10.16 -42.25 7.52
C LYS A 14 9.22 -41.11 7.21
N PRO A 15 7.92 -41.35 7.04
CA PRO A 15 6.97 -40.27 6.83
C PRO A 15 6.89 -39.37 8.08
N MET A 16 6.82 -38.05 7.86
CA MET A 16 6.51 -37.07 8.90
C MET A 16 5.08 -36.58 8.65
N VAL A 17 4.31 -36.41 9.72
CA VAL A 17 2.95 -35.87 9.66
C VAL A 17 2.94 -34.57 10.47
N LEU A 18 2.63 -33.47 9.81
CA LEU A 18 2.32 -32.19 10.47
C LEU A 18 0.81 -32.09 10.64
N VAL A 19 0.36 -32.00 11.89
CA VAL A 19 -1.05 -31.81 12.21
C VAL A 19 -1.25 -30.38 12.71
N ILE A 20 -2.01 -29.57 11.99
CA ILE A 20 -2.35 -28.19 12.35
C ILE A 20 -3.75 -28.19 12.95
N LEU A 21 -3.85 -27.80 14.22
CA LEU A 21 -5.11 -27.64 14.93
C LEU A 21 -5.48 -26.14 14.88
N ASP A 22 -6.05 -25.72 13.76
CA ASP A 22 -6.40 -24.32 13.51
C ASP A 22 -7.43 -23.83 14.53
N GLY A 23 -7.15 -22.68 15.15
CA GLY A 23 -7.95 -22.13 16.23
C GLY A 23 -7.77 -22.81 17.61
N TYR A 24 -6.93 -23.82 17.72
CA TYR A 24 -6.63 -24.49 19.00
C TYR A 24 -5.54 -23.71 19.75
N GLY A 25 -5.95 -22.65 20.49
CA GLY A 25 -5.04 -21.79 21.24
C GLY A 25 -4.69 -22.33 22.63
N TYR A 26 -3.72 -21.66 23.26
CA TYR A 26 -3.33 -21.92 24.65
C TYR A 26 -3.73 -20.76 25.55
N ARG A 27 -4.38 -21.08 26.70
CA ARG A 27 -4.74 -20.12 27.73
C ARG A 27 -4.80 -20.84 29.07
N GLU A 28 -4.21 -20.24 30.12
CA GLU A 28 -4.20 -20.81 31.46
C GLU A 28 -5.52 -20.65 32.21
N GLU A 29 -6.30 -19.58 31.89
CA GLU A 29 -7.59 -19.37 32.53
C GLU A 29 -8.58 -20.46 32.12
N GLN A 30 -9.28 -20.97 33.13
CA GLN A 30 -10.22 -22.09 32.98
C GLN A 30 -11.63 -21.62 32.58
N GLN A 31 -12.00 -20.42 33.02
CA GLN A 31 -13.31 -19.85 32.73
C GLN A 31 -13.49 -19.60 31.25
N ASP A 32 -14.62 -20.06 30.70
CA ASP A 32 -14.95 -19.92 29.27
C ASP A 32 -13.88 -20.50 28.32
N ASN A 33 -13.14 -21.52 28.79
CA ASN A 33 -12.11 -22.22 28.03
C ASN A 33 -12.62 -23.62 27.61
N ALA A 34 -13.09 -23.73 26.39
CA ALA A 34 -13.64 -24.97 25.84
C ALA A 34 -12.58 -26.09 25.75
N ILE A 35 -11.32 -25.77 25.46
CA ILE A 35 -10.22 -26.73 25.38
C ILE A 35 -9.95 -27.31 26.78
N PHE A 36 -9.85 -26.45 27.79
CA PHE A 36 -9.68 -26.88 29.18
C PHE A 36 -10.83 -27.75 29.70
N SER A 37 -12.04 -27.42 29.30
CA SER A 37 -13.24 -28.13 29.73
C SER A 37 -13.46 -29.45 29.01
N ALA A 38 -12.77 -29.68 27.89
CA ALA A 38 -12.91 -30.90 27.11
C ALA A 38 -12.07 -32.05 27.69
N LYS A 39 -12.47 -33.29 27.40
CA LYS A 39 -11.65 -34.48 27.71
C LYS A 39 -10.67 -34.72 26.59
N THR A 40 -9.40 -34.33 26.79
CA THR A 40 -8.34 -34.38 25.78
C THR A 40 -7.14 -35.26 26.20
N PRO A 41 -7.39 -36.55 26.58
CA PRO A 41 -6.34 -37.37 27.21
C PRO A 41 -5.09 -37.59 26.37
N VAL A 42 -5.21 -37.58 25.03
CA VAL A 42 -4.07 -37.72 24.15
C VAL A 42 -3.24 -36.42 24.11
N MET A 43 -3.89 -35.26 24.02
CA MET A 43 -3.19 -33.97 24.05
C MET A 43 -2.57 -33.73 25.42
N ASP A 44 -3.28 -34.06 26.50
CA ASP A 44 -2.76 -33.94 27.88
C ASP A 44 -1.50 -34.79 28.06
N ALA A 45 -1.51 -36.02 27.56
CA ALA A 45 -0.34 -36.92 27.62
C ALA A 45 0.82 -36.43 26.74
N LEU A 46 0.53 -35.88 25.55
CA LEU A 46 1.57 -35.27 24.69
C LEU A 46 2.19 -34.07 25.35
N TRP A 47 1.36 -33.16 25.91
CA TRP A 47 1.82 -31.97 26.61
C TRP A 47 2.70 -32.30 27.82
N ALA A 48 2.29 -33.28 28.61
CA ALA A 48 3.05 -33.68 29.81
C ALA A 48 4.36 -34.42 29.50
N ASN A 49 4.46 -35.18 28.40
CA ASN A 49 5.53 -36.15 28.21
C ASN A 49 6.36 -35.93 26.93
N ARG A 50 6.05 -34.94 26.11
CA ARG A 50 6.76 -34.69 24.84
C ARG A 50 7.33 -33.27 24.81
N PRO A 51 8.41 -33.04 24.05
CA PRO A 51 8.90 -31.69 23.83
C PRO A 51 7.81 -30.82 23.23
N HIS A 52 7.59 -29.64 23.80
CA HIS A 52 6.61 -28.67 23.33
C HIS A 52 7.11 -27.25 23.58
N THR A 53 6.56 -26.29 22.85
CA THR A 53 6.78 -24.85 23.05
C THR A 53 5.54 -24.08 22.63
N LEU A 54 5.46 -22.84 23.09
CA LEU A 54 4.45 -21.88 22.62
C LEU A 54 5.04 -21.05 21.48
N ILE A 55 4.19 -20.66 20.56
CA ILE A 55 4.49 -19.72 19.48
C ILE A 55 3.45 -18.60 19.51
N ASP A 56 3.87 -17.41 19.12
CA ASP A 56 2.95 -16.28 18.95
C ASP A 56 2.08 -16.49 17.70
N ALA A 57 0.83 -16.02 17.78
CA ALA A 57 -0.15 -16.13 16.70
C ALA A 57 -0.74 -14.77 16.30
N SER A 58 -0.12 -13.65 16.71
CA SER A 58 -0.61 -12.29 16.44
C SER A 58 0.55 -11.30 16.28
N GLY A 59 0.25 -10.12 15.76
CA GLY A 59 1.20 -9.02 15.68
C GLY A 59 2.43 -9.29 14.80
N LEU A 60 3.52 -8.64 15.13
CA LEU A 60 4.77 -8.69 14.35
C LEU A 60 5.35 -10.09 14.20
N GLU A 61 5.09 -10.96 15.17
CA GLU A 61 5.59 -12.34 15.21
C GLU A 61 4.99 -13.25 14.13
N VAL A 62 3.92 -12.79 13.52
CA VAL A 62 3.28 -13.45 12.36
C VAL A 62 3.21 -12.53 11.13
N GLY A 63 3.93 -11.43 11.13
CA GLY A 63 4.03 -10.51 10.00
C GLY A 63 2.87 -9.54 9.84
N LEU A 64 2.07 -9.33 10.91
CA LEU A 64 0.98 -8.37 10.99
C LEU A 64 1.40 -7.11 11.77
N PRO A 65 0.67 -6.00 11.68
CA PRO A 65 0.87 -4.85 12.55
C PRO A 65 0.83 -5.23 14.03
N ASP A 66 1.54 -4.46 14.87
CA ASP A 66 1.55 -4.69 16.32
C ASP A 66 0.13 -4.79 16.89
N ARG A 67 -0.09 -5.77 17.78
CA ARG A 67 -1.38 -6.08 18.43
C ARG A 67 -2.52 -6.50 17.51
N GLN A 68 -2.30 -6.64 16.23
CA GLN A 68 -3.33 -7.19 15.34
C GLN A 68 -3.48 -8.69 15.57
N MET A 69 -4.72 -9.14 15.79
CA MET A 69 -5.05 -10.55 15.93
C MET A 69 -4.69 -11.31 14.65
N GLY A 70 -4.05 -12.46 14.79
CA GLY A 70 -3.72 -13.33 13.67
C GLY A 70 -4.95 -13.97 13.03
N ASN A 71 -4.71 -14.63 11.91
CA ASN A 71 -5.71 -15.38 11.17
C ASN A 71 -5.06 -16.63 10.55
N SER A 72 -5.91 -17.53 10.05
CA SER A 72 -5.48 -18.81 9.48
C SER A 72 -4.52 -18.63 8.29
N GLU A 73 -4.79 -17.70 7.39
CA GLU A 73 -3.95 -17.46 6.20
C GLU A 73 -2.51 -17.11 6.58
N VAL A 74 -2.36 -16.13 7.45
CA VAL A 74 -1.04 -15.67 7.91
C VAL A 74 -0.30 -16.77 8.67
N GLY A 75 -0.99 -17.51 9.55
CA GLY A 75 -0.39 -18.62 10.28
C GLY A 75 0.11 -19.72 9.37
N HIS A 76 -0.68 -20.15 8.39
CA HIS A 76 -0.27 -21.17 7.42
C HIS A 76 0.89 -20.72 6.53
N VAL A 77 0.89 -19.43 6.11
CA VAL A 77 2.01 -18.88 5.31
C VAL A 77 3.31 -18.91 6.11
N ASN A 78 3.30 -18.51 7.38
CA ASN A 78 4.50 -18.54 8.23
C ASN A 78 5.00 -19.96 8.47
N LEU A 79 4.10 -20.90 8.78
CA LEU A 79 4.45 -22.33 8.94
C LEU A 79 5.04 -22.91 7.65
N GLY A 80 4.43 -22.62 6.50
CA GLY A 80 4.90 -23.11 5.21
C GLY A 80 6.24 -22.52 4.78
N ALA A 81 6.48 -21.25 5.09
CA ALA A 81 7.72 -20.54 4.77
C ALA A 81 8.85 -20.86 5.77
N GLY A 82 8.55 -21.37 6.96
CA GLY A 82 9.52 -21.59 8.03
C GLY A 82 10.17 -20.30 8.56
N ARG A 83 9.52 -19.17 8.37
CA ARG A 83 9.95 -17.85 8.83
C ARG A 83 8.77 -16.90 8.94
N ILE A 84 8.96 -15.77 9.62
CA ILE A 84 7.98 -14.68 9.59
C ILE A 84 7.90 -14.09 8.17
N VAL A 85 6.69 -14.01 7.65
CA VAL A 85 6.39 -13.38 6.36
C VAL A 85 5.57 -12.14 6.62
N TYR A 86 6.20 -10.98 6.55
CA TYR A 86 5.51 -9.71 6.73
C TYR A 86 4.49 -9.48 5.61
N GLN A 87 3.28 -9.09 6.00
CA GLN A 87 2.29 -8.55 5.09
C GLN A 87 2.78 -7.21 4.53
N ASP A 88 2.29 -6.80 3.36
CA ASP A 88 2.79 -5.61 2.67
C ASP A 88 2.81 -4.35 3.56
N LEU A 89 1.75 -4.10 4.31
CA LEU A 89 1.69 -2.99 5.26
C LEU A 89 2.85 -3.05 6.27
N THR A 90 2.97 -4.17 6.96
CA THR A 90 4.00 -4.36 8.00
C THR A 90 5.41 -4.34 7.43
N ARG A 91 5.61 -4.90 6.23
CA ARG A 91 6.90 -4.88 5.54
C ARG A 91 7.34 -3.44 5.26
N LEU A 92 6.44 -2.61 4.75
CA LEU A 92 6.72 -1.20 4.50
C LEU A 92 6.99 -0.42 5.78
N ASP A 93 6.22 -0.67 6.85
CA ASP A 93 6.48 -0.05 8.16
C ASP A 93 7.89 -0.36 8.66
N VAL A 94 8.33 -1.62 8.56
CA VAL A 94 9.68 -2.03 8.95
C VAL A 94 10.73 -1.38 8.05
N GLU A 95 10.57 -1.41 6.73
CA GLU A 95 11.52 -0.81 5.78
C GLU A 95 11.65 0.70 5.97
N ILE A 96 10.56 1.40 6.31
CA ILE A 96 10.58 2.83 6.63
C ILE A 96 11.31 3.07 7.95
N LYS A 97 10.99 2.30 9.00
CA LYS A 97 11.61 2.40 10.31
C LYS A 97 13.13 2.17 10.25
N ASP A 98 13.56 1.17 9.50
CA ASP A 98 14.95 0.79 9.34
C ASP A 98 15.68 1.62 8.28
N ARG A 99 15.00 2.59 7.67
CA ARG A 99 15.51 3.45 6.59
C ARG A 99 15.84 2.72 5.28
N ALA A 100 15.53 1.44 5.14
CA ALA A 100 15.72 0.67 3.91
C ALA A 100 14.86 1.23 2.77
N PHE A 101 13.63 1.67 3.06
CA PHE A 101 12.76 2.35 2.11
C PHE A 101 13.46 3.55 1.43
N PHE A 102 14.18 4.37 2.19
CA PHE A 102 14.88 5.56 1.69
C PHE A 102 16.14 5.24 0.87
N ALA A 103 16.59 3.98 0.90
CA ALA A 103 17.70 3.46 0.10
C ALA A 103 17.23 2.57 -1.06
N ASN A 104 15.92 2.38 -1.24
CA ASN A 104 15.38 1.54 -2.31
C ASN A 104 15.78 2.08 -3.68
N PRO A 105 16.51 1.29 -4.52
CA PRO A 105 17.10 1.79 -5.76
C PRO A 105 16.06 2.19 -6.82
N VAL A 106 14.87 1.59 -6.79
CA VAL A 106 13.79 1.93 -7.74
C VAL A 106 13.21 3.30 -7.38
N LEU A 107 12.86 3.51 -6.10
CA LEU A 107 12.30 4.79 -5.64
C LEU A 107 13.30 5.93 -5.78
N THR A 108 14.53 5.74 -5.30
CA THR A 108 15.57 6.76 -5.39
C THR A 108 15.98 7.04 -6.84
N GLY A 109 16.03 6.00 -7.68
CA GLY A 109 16.35 6.12 -9.09
C GLY A 109 15.33 6.96 -9.86
N ALA A 110 14.04 6.73 -9.66
CA ALA A 110 12.95 7.50 -10.27
C ALA A 110 12.99 8.98 -9.84
N VAL A 111 13.17 9.24 -8.54
CA VAL A 111 13.30 10.61 -8.02
C VAL A 111 14.53 11.31 -8.59
N ASP A 112 15.69 10.66 -8.59
CA ASP A 112 16.93 11.25 -9.10
C ASP A 112 16.85 11.53 -10.59
N LYS A 113 16.27 10.65 -11.37
CA LYS A 113 16.07 10.82 -12.80
C LYS A 113 15.21 12.04 -13.10
N ALA A 114 14.04 12.17 -12.46
CA ALA A 114 13.16 13.32 -12.61
C ALA A 114 13.86 14.61 -12.16
N LYS A 115 14.45 14.63 -10.96
CA LYS A 115 15.18 15.77 -10.43
C LYS A 115 16.29 16.24 -11.38
N ASN A 116 17.14 15.33 -11.85
CA ASN A 116 18.29 15.67 -12.70
C ASN A 116 17.86 16.20 -14.08
N ALA A 117 16.65 15.82 -14.53
CA ALA A 117 16.02 16.34 -15.74
C ALA A 117 15.22 17.64 -15.51
N GLY A 118 15.18 18.18 -14.28
CA GLY A 118 14.37 19.35 -13.92
C GLY A 118 12.86 19.10 -13.93
N LYS A 119 12.48 17.81 -13.89
CA LYS A 119 11.10 17.32 -13.92
C LYS A 119 10.51 17.18 -12.52
N ALA A 120 9.22 16.90 -12.46
CA ALA A 120 8.50 16.76 -11.22
C ALA A 120 8.47 15.31 -10.71
N VAL A 121 8.26 15.17 -9.40
CA VAL A 121 7.94 13.93 -8.73
C VAL A 121 6.48 13.99 -8.30
N HIS A 122 5.64 13.18 -8.91
CA HIS A 122 4.24 13.01 -8.58
C HIS A 122 4.08 11.77 -7.70
N ILE A 123 3.38 11.92 -6.60
CA ILE A 123 3.07 10.85 -5.65
C ILE A 123 1.55 10.73 -5.61
N MET A 124 1.01 9.54 -5.83
CA MET A 124 -0.43 9.30 -5.73
C MET A 124 -0.73 8.09 -4.86
N GLY A 125 -1.91 8.06 -4.26
CA GLY A 125 -2.35 6.93 -3.45
C GLY A 125 -3.53 7.27 -2.56
N LEU A 126 -4.11 6.24 -1.94
CA LEU A 126 -5.19 6.37 -0.98
C LEU A 126 -4.66 6.97 0.33
N LEU A 127 -5.03 8.22 0.59
CA LEU A 127 -4.54 8.99 1.73
C LEU A 127 -5.44 8.77 2.95
N SER A 128 -5.11 7.79 3.75
CA SER A 128 -5.77 7.53 5.03
C SER A 128 -4.90 6.67 5.95
N ALA A 129 -5.30 6.55 7.20
CA ALA A 129 -4.71 5.62 8.17
C ALA A 129 -5.36 4.21 8.14
N GLY A 130 -6.19 3.91 7.14
CA GLY A 130 -6.95 2.65 7.06
C GLY A 130 -6.11 1.40 6.84
N GLY A 131 -4.97 1.53 6.15
CA GLY A 131 -4.00 0.45 5.98
C GLY A 131 -4.47 -0.75 5.14
N VAL A 132 -5.54 -0.59 4.34
CA VAL A 132 -6.09 -1.67 3.50
C VAL A 132 -5.47 -1.68 2.10
N HIS A 133 -5.33 -0.52 1.49
CA HIS A 133 -4.76 -0.37 0.13
C HIS A 133 -3.45 0.40 0.14
N SER A 134 -3.28 1.31 1.09
CA SER A 134 -2.18 2.23 1.29
C SER A 134 -2.18 2.68 2.74
N HIS A 135 -1.15 3.42 3.16
CA HIS A 135 -1.13 4.07 4.47
C HIS A 135 -0.54 5.47 4.34
N GLU A 136 -1.13 6.45 5.04
CA GLU A 136 -0.68 7.84 4.97
C GLU A 136 0.78 8.04 5.39
N ASP A 137 1.28 7.24 6.36
CA ASP A 137 2.68 7.32 6.80
C ASP A 137 3.65 6.83 5.72
N HIS A 138 3.25 5.86 4.88
CA HIS A 138 4.07 5.43 3.74
C HIS A 138 4.14 6.52 2.67
N ILE A 139 3.01 7.21 2.40
CA ILE A 139 2.97 8.36 1.49
C ILE A 139 3.85 9.48 2.05
N MET A 140 3.81 9.73 3.37
CA MET A 140 4.66 10.70 4.03
C MET A 140 6.15 10.37 3.86
N ALA A 141 6.53 9.11 4.05
CA ALA A 141 7.90 8.64 3.84
C ALA A 141 8.36 8.86 2.38
N MET A 142 7.47 8.68 1.39
CA MET A 142 7.81 8.95 -0.01
C MET A 142 8.01 10.44 -0.28
N VAL A 143 7.19 11.32 0.31
CA VAL A 143 7.39 12.77 0.24
C VAL A 143 8.74 13.16 0.87
N GLU A 144 9.07 12.59 2.03
CA GLU A 144 10.35 12.80 2.70
C GLU A 144 11.52 12.31 1.84
N LEU A 145 11.43 11.11 1.27
CA LEU A 145 12.44 10.57 0.36
C LEU A 145 12.68 11.53 -0.82
N ALA A 146 11.62 11.99 -1.48
CA ALA A 146 11.75 12.91 -2.60
C ALA A 146 12.43 14.22 -2.19
N ALA A 147 12.07 14.77 -1.02
CA ALA A 147 12.65 15.98 -0.47
C ALA A 147 14.12 15.80 -0.07
N GLU A 148 14.47 14.69 0.60
CA GLU A 148 15.85 14.34 0.99
C GLU A 148 16.75 14.15 -0.24
N ARG A 149 16.23 13.60 -1.34
CA ARG A 149 16.93 13.47 -2.61
C ARG A 149 17.09 14.80 -3.36
N GLY A 150 16.46 15.87 -2.89
CA GLY A 150 16.59 17.22 -3.47
C GLY A 150 15.63 17.49 -4.62
N ALA A 151 14.52 16.77 -4.73
CA ALA A 151 13.47 17.15 -5.67
C ALA A 151 12.83 18.49 -5.24
N GLU A 152 12.67 19.41 -6.19
CA GLU A 152 12.09 20.73 -5.94
C GLU A 152 10.58 20.77 -6.24
N LYS A 153 10.14 19.98 -7.24
CA LYS A 153 8.75 19.87 -7.66
C LYS A 153 8.19 18.56 -7.15
N ILE A 154 7.51 18.58 -6.00
CA ILE A 154 6.89 17.38 -5.38
C ILE A 154 5.39 17.63 -5.31
N TYR A 155 4.61 16.81 -5.99
CA TYR A 155 3.16 16.95 -6.07
C TYR A 155 2.46 15.70 -5.51
N LEU A 156 1.66 15.88 -4.46
CA LEU A 156 0.81 14.84 -3.92
C LEU A 156 -0.59 14.90 -4.54
N HIS A 157 -1.01 13.82 -5.11
CA HIS A 157 -2.38 13.59 -5.58
C HIS A 157 -3.07 12.64 -4.61
N ALA A 158 -3.88 13.22 -3.71
CA ALA A 158 -4.50 12.47 -2.64
C ALA A 158 -5.82 11.84 -3.09
N PHE A 159 -5.90 10.51 -3.09
CA PHE A 159 -7.17 9.79 -3.22
C PHE A 159 -7.78 9.68 -1.82
N LEU A 160 -9.03 10.10 -1.66
CA LEU A 160 -9.69 10.15 -0.36
C LEU A 160 -10.49 8.88 -0.11
N ASP A 161 -10.52 8.41 1.13
CA ASP A 161 -11.01 7.10 1.52
C ASP A 161 -12.52 7.07 1.81
N GLY A 162 -12.94 7.30 3.04
CA GLY A 162 -14.32 7.28 3.46
C GLY A 162 -15.02 5.92 3.43
N ARG A 163 -14.27 4.82 3.19
CA ARG A 163 -14.76 3.45 3.14
C ARG A 163 -14.02 2.52 4.11
N ASP A 164 -12.69 2.57 4.11
CA ASP A 164 -11.85 1.85 5.08
C ASP A 164 -11.64 2.70 6.35
N THR A 165 -12.00 3.98 6.27
CA THR A 165 -12.06 4.98 7.34
C THR A 165 -13.43 5.66 7.36
N PRO A 166 -13.80 6.39 8.44
CA PRO A 166 -15.09 7.07 8.50
C PRO A 166 -15.33 8.02 7.31
N PRO A 167 -16.58 8.18 6.84
CA PRO A 167 -16.90 8.88 5.59
C PRO A 167 -16.48 10.36 5.51
N ARG A 168 -16.20 11.02 6.65
CA ARG A 168 -15.75 12.42 6.74
C ARG A 168 -14.59 12.51 7.73
N SER A 169 -13.44 11.92 7.37
CA SER A 169 -12.25 11.86 8.24
C SER A 169 -10.96 12.35 7.58
N ALA A 170 -10.97 12.68 6.29
CA ALA A 170 -9.78 13.01 5.52
C ALA A 170 -9.09 14.31 5.94
N GLU A 171 -9.77 15.22 6.68
CA GLU A 171 -9.23 16.53 7.01
C GLU A 171 -7.92 16.46 7.79
N SER A 172 -7.83 15.56 8.77
CA SER A 172 -6.62 15.41 9.59
C SER A 172 -5.40 14.98 8.75
N SER A 173 -5.60 14.03 7.83
CA SER A 173 -4.56 13.59 6.90
C SER A 173 -4.12 14.71 5.98
N LEU A 174 -5.05 15.45 5.37
CA LEU A 174 -4.71 16.56 4.50
C LEU A 174 -3.95 17.68 5.23
N LYS A 175 -4.36 18.07 6.45
CA LYS A 175 -3.63 19.03 7.29
C LYS A 175 -2.20 18.59 7.55
N LYS A 176 -2.00 17.33 7.93
CA LYS A 176 -0.67 16.73 8.17
C LYS A 176 0.25 16.91 6.97
N PHE A 177 -0.26 16.74 5.75
CA PHE A 177 0.54 16.90 4.53
C PHE A 177 0.75 18.37 4.14
N GLU A 178 -0.24 19.24 4.32
CA GLU A 178 -0.06 20.68 4.11
C GLU A 178 1.01 21.25 5.06
N GLU A 179 0.95 20.89 6.34
CA GLU A 179 1.97 21.27 7.34
C GLU A 179 3.36 20.71 6.97
N LYS A 180 3.42 19.48 6.49
CA LYS A 180 4.67 18.87 6.04
C LYS A 180 5.30 19.62 4.87
N PHE A 181 4.52 19.92 3.83
CA PHE A 181 5.01 20.67 2.68
C PHE A 181 5.42 22.10 3.06
N ALA A 182 4.67 22.76 3.96
CA ALA A 182 5.05 24.06 4.50
C ALA A 182 6.39 24.00 5.24
N ALA A 183 6.61 22.98 6.07
CA ALA A 183 7.88 22.77 6.78
C ALA A 183 9.05 22.45 5.83
N LEU A 184 8.80 21.74 4.74
CA LEU A 184 9.81 21.44 3.71
C LEU A 184 10.13 22.67 2.85
N GLY A 185 9.25 23.66 2.78
CA GLY A 185 9.39 24.84 1.92
C GLY A 185 9.29 24.53 0.43
N LYS A 186 8.85 23.33 0.06
CA LYS A 186 8.73 22.87 -1.33
C LYS A 186 7.70 21.76 -1.48
N GLY A 187 7.11 21.65 -2.68
CA GLY A 187 6.03 20.71 -2.96
C GLY A 187 4.69 21.16 -2.42
N ARG A 188 3.65 20.41 -2.70
CA ARG A 188 2.28 20.65 -2.22
C ARG A 188 1.37 19.45 -2.46
N VAL A 189 0.20 19.45 -1.81
CA VAL A 189 -0.95 18.68 -2.31
C VAL A 189 -1.43 19.38 -3.59
N ALA A 190 -1.47 18.65 -4.70
CA ALA A 190 -1.80 19.20 -6.02
C ALA A 190 -3.24 18.87 -6.45
N SER A 191 -3.81 17.81 -5.92
CA SER A 191 -5.21 17.45 -6.18
C SER A 191 -5.78 16.54 -5.10
N ILE A 192 -7.11 16.59 -4.95
CA ILE A 192 -7.88 15.62 -4.16
C ILE A 192 -9.00 15.04 -5.01
N ILE A 193 -9.28 13.76 -4.82
CA ILE A 193 -10.38 13.06 -5.50
C ILE A 193 -10.76 11.83 -4.69
N GLY A 194 -12.05 11.52 -4.59
CA GLY A 194 -12.54 10.34 -3.90
C GLY A 194 -12.15 9.03 -4.59
N ARG A 195 -11.92 8.00 -3.80
CA ARG A 195 -11.56 6.66 -4.30
C ARG A 195 -12.60 6.04 -5.22
N TYR A 196 -13.85 6.46 -5.14
CA TYR A 196 -14.91 6.05 -6.05
C TYR A 196 -14.55 6.27 -7.51
N TYR A 197 -13.80 7.34 -7.81
CA TYR A 197 -13.32 7.69 -9.14
C TYR A 197 -11.94 7.09 -9.43
N ALA A 198 -10.97 7.38 -8.55
CA ALA A 198 -9.56 7.07 -8.80
C ALA A 198 -9.20 5.59 -8.60
N MET A 199 -10.04 4.84 -7.88
CA MET A 199 -9.75 3.47 -7.49
C MET A 199 -10.91 2.53 -7.88
N ASP A 200 -11.49 2.72 -9.06
CA ASP A 200 -12.45 1.77 -9.63
C ASP A 200 -11.79 0.42 -9.91
N ARG A 201 -12.57 -0.65 -9.90
CA ARG A 201 -12.15 -2.01 -10.27
C ARG A 201 -13.21 -2.78 -11.08
N ASP A 202 -14.24 -2.07 -11.51
CA ASP A 202 -15.41 -2.64 -12.15
C ASP A 202 -15.55 -2.17 -13.61
N ASN A 203 -14.40 -1.68 -14.19
CA ASN A 203 -14.29 -1.14 -15.56
C ASN A 203 -15.24 0.03 -15.84
N ARG A 204 -15.47 0.85 -14.81
CA ARG A 204 -16.24 2.10 -14.95
C ARG A 204 -15.29 3.21 -15.39
N TRP A 205 -14.91 3.13 -16.64
CA TRP A 205 -13.91 4.00 -17.24
C TRP A 205 -14.27 5.49 -17.18
N ASP A 206 -15.56 5.81 -17.16
CA ASP A 206 -16.09 7.16 -16.93
C ASP A 206 -15.66 7.78 -15.59
N ARG A 207 -15.36 6.95 -14.60
CA ARG A 207 -14.82 7.38 -13.31
C ARG A 207 -13.31 7.55 -13.37
N VAL A 208 -12.62 6.57 -13.93
CA VAL A 208 -11.15 6.55 -14.03
C VAL A 208 -10.65 7.71 -14.89
N GLU A 209 -11.37 8.05 -15.98
CA GLU A 209 -11.07 9.20 -16.85
C GLU A 209 -10.99 10.50 -16.06
N LYS A 210 -11.90 10.74 -15.11
CA LYS A 210 -11.90 11.95 -14.28
C LYS A 210 -10.63 12.08 -13.44
N ALA A 211 -10.17 10.96 -12.87
CA ALA A 211 -8.91 10.94 -12.13
C ALA A 211 -7.70 11.10 -13.08
N TYR A 212 -7.71 10.46 -14.21
CA TYR A 212 -6.65 10.56 -15.22
C TYR A 212 -6.50 12.01 -15.74
N ASP A 213 -7.62 12.67 -16.11
CA ASP A 213 -7.62 14.06 -16.55
C ASP A 213 -7.15 15.02 -15.45
N LEU A 214 -7.56 14.79 -14.19
CA LEU A 214 -7.10 15.56 -13.03
C LEU A 214 -5.57 15.51 -12.90
N LEU A 215 -4.97 14.34 -13.10
CA LEU A 215 -3.54 14.11 -12.98
C LEU A 215 -2.77 14.65 -14.18
N THR A 216 -3.22 14.36 -15.38
CA THR A 216 -2.46 14.65 -16.61
C THR A 216 -2.65 16.07 -17.13
N LEU A 217 -3.80 16.69 -16.86
CA LEU A 217 -4.17 18.03 -17.37
C LEU A 217 -4.28 19.09 -16.27
N ALA A 218 -4.19 18.70 -14.99
CA ALA A 218 -4.56 19.54 -13.85
C ALA A 218 -5.96 20.16 -14.03
N GLN A 219 -6.91 19.34 -14.52
CA GLN A 219 -8.30 19.73 -14.76
C GLN A 219 -9.23 18.92 -13.87
N GLY A 220 -10.09 19.61 -13.15
CA GLY A 220 -11.08 19.02 -12.27
C GLY A 220 -12.42 19.76 -12.38
N GLU A 221 -13.45 19.19 -11.76
CA GLU A 221 -14.76 19.86 -11.67
C GLU A 221 -14.69 21.09 -10.73
N PHE A 222 -13.73 21.09 -9.81
CA PHE A 222 -13.53 22.16 -8.82
C PHE A 222 -12.05 22.52 -8.67
N GLN A 223 -11.83 23.71 -8.09
CA GLN A 223 -10.50 24.17 -7.68
C GLN A 223 -10.59 24.82 -6.30
N ALA A 224 -9.52 24.70 -5.53
CA ALA A 224 -9.35 25.36 -4.24
C ALA A 224 -7.88 25.74 -4.02
N ASP A 225 -7.64 26.71 -3.13
CA ASP A 225 -6.29 27.17 -2.82
C ASP A 225 -5.52 26.18 -1.94
N THR A 226 -6.23 25.46 -1.05
CA THR A 226 -5.68 24.45 -0.16
C THR A 226 -6.50 23.16 -0.20
N ALA A 227 -5.89 22.03 0.13
CA ALA A 227 -6.57 20.74 0.12
C ALA A 227 -7.69 20.67 1.17
N VAL A 228 -7.48 21.27 2.34
CA VAL A 228 -8.49 21.36 3.38
C VAL A 228 -9.68 22.22 2.93
N ALA A 229 -9.42 23.37 2.29
CA ALA A 229 -10.50 24.21 1.75
C ALA A 229 -11.29 23.47 0.65
N GLY A 230 -10.61 22.72 -0.22
CA GLY A 230 -11.23 21.88 -1.24
C GLY A 230 -12.12 20.80 -0.65
N LEU A 231 -11.64 20.12 0.41
CA LEU A 231 -12.41 19.11 1.14
C LEU A 231 -13.66 19.72 1.82
N GLN A 232 -13.50 20.85 2.52
CA GLN A 232 -14.63 21.50 3.19
C GLN A 232 -15.68 21.97 2.19
N ALA A 233 -15.26 22.48 1.02
CA ALA A 233 -16.17 22.83 -0.07
C ALA A 233 -16.91 21.59 -0.61
N ALA A 234 -16.25 20.43 -0.69
CA ALA A 234 -16.89 19.17 -1.06
C ALA A 234 -17.94 18.74 -0.02
N TYR A 235 -17.61 18.82 1.27
CA TYR A 235 -18.56 18.53 2.35
C TYR A 235 -19.77 19.47 2.35
N ALA A 236 -19.57 20.73 1.99
CA ALA A 236 -20.66 21.70 1.84
C ALA A 236 -21.60 21.38 0.66
N ARG A 237 -21.13 20.62 -0.33
CA ARG A 237 -21.93 20.08 -1.44
C ARG A 237 -22.56 18.71 -1.11
N ASP A 238 -22.49 18.28 0.16
CA ASP A 238 -22.94 16.98 0.65
C ASP A 238 -22.20 15.76 0.03
N GLU A 239 -20.97 15.99 -0.41
CA GLU A 239 -20.02 14.91 -0.76
C GLU A 239 -19.41 14.36 0.54
N ASN A 240 -18.94 13.12 0.52
CA ASN A 240 -18.06 12.56 1.56
C ASN A 240 -16.75 12.13 0.93
N ASP A 241 -15.78 11.69 1.73
CA ASP A 241 -14.42 11.40 1.26
C ASP A 241 -14.42 10.48 0.03
N GLU A 242 -15.21 9.39 0.06
CA GLU A 242 -15.26 8.42 -1.02
C GLU A 242 -15.69 9.04 -2.36
N PHE A 243 -16.55 10.05 -2.33
CA PHE A 243 -17.20 10.63 -3.50
C PHE A 243 -16.78 12.07 -3.81
N VAL A 244 -15.73 12.58 -3.18
CA VAL A 244 -15.18 13.90 -3.52
C VAL A 244 -14.83 13.94 -5.00
N LYS A 245 -15.41 14.89 -5.71
CA LYS A 245 -15.17 15.07 -7.13
C LYS A 245 -13.80 15.65 -7.39
N ALA A 246 -13.28 15.43 -8.60
CA ALA A 246 -11.98 15.90 -9.03
C ALA A 246 -11.79 17.38 -8.72
N THR A 247 -10.86 17.68 -7.82
CA THR A 247 -10.58 19.04 -7.33
C THR A 247 -9.10 19.35 -7.47
N VAL A 248 -8.78 20.36 -8.24
CA VAL A 248 -7.41 20.90 -8.37
C VAL A 248 -7.09 21.72 -7.13
N ILE A 249 -5.91 21.51 -6.56
CA ILE A 249 -5.42 22.31 -5.43
C ILE A 249 -4.28 23.20 -5.94
N ARG A 250 -4.58 24.49 -6.05
CA ARG A 250 -3.67 25.49 -6.59
C ARG A 250 -4.05 26.88 -6.12
N ALA A 251 -3.21 27.49 -5.31
CA ALA A 251 -3.36 28.89 -4.92
C ALA A 251 -3.01 29.83 -6.09
N GLU A 252 -3.46 31.07 -6.00
CA GLU A 252 -3.15 32.09 -7.01
C GLU A 252 -1.63 32.23 -7.21
N GLY A 253 -1.20 32.29 -8.47
CA GLY A 253 0.21 32.44 -8.85
C GLY A 253 1.01 31.12 -8.79
N GLN A 254 0.47 30.03 -8.30
CA GLN A 254 1.17 28.74 -8.35
C GLN A 254 1.09 28.11 -9.77
N PRO A 255 2.16 27.44 -10.24
CA PRO A 255 2.14 26.74 -11.50
C PRO A 255 1.18 25.56 -11.47
N ASP A 256 0.72 25.10 -12.64
CA ASP A 256 0.01 23.84 -12.76
C ASP A 256 0.87 22.67 -12.30
N ALA A 257 0.22 21.61 -11.82
CA ALA A 257 0.84 20.33 -11.51
C ALA A 257 0.38 19.25 -12.52
N ALA A 258 0.12 19.65 -13.78
CA ALA A 258 -0.16 18.73 -14.86
C ALA A 258 1.09 17.90 -15.17
N MET A 259 0.93 16.58 -15.24
CA MET A 259 2.04 15.68 -15.55
C MET A 259 2.60 15.93 -16.95
N GLU A 260 3.92 15.84 -17.07
CA GLU A 260 4.66 16.00 -18.32
C GLU A 260 5.53 14.78 -18.61
N ASP A 261 5.97 14.64 -19.85
CA ASP A 261 6.93 13.61 -20.23
C ASP A 261 8.23 13.76 -19.43
N GLY A 262 8.68 12.63 -18.87
CA GLY A 262 9.88 12.56 -18.05
C GLY A 262 9.68 12.86 -16.57
N ASP A 263 8.46 13.19 -16.13
CA ASP A 263 8.14 13.22 -14.71
C ASP A 263 8.18 11.81 -14.11
N ALA A 264 8.46 11.71 -12.80
CA ALA A 264 8.28 10.47 -12.06
C ALA A 264 6.87 10.42 -11.46
N LEU A 265 6.21 9.26 -11.57
CA LEU A 265 4.92 9.01 -10.95
C LEU A 265 5.01 7.78 -10.05
N ILE A 266 4.90 7.98 -8.74
CA ILE A 266 4.99 6.92 -7.74
C ILE A 266 3.60 6.63 -7.18
N PHE A 267 3.11 5.40 -7.36
CA PHE A 267 1.82 4.97 -6.83
C PHE A 267 2.01 4.21 -5.52
N MET A 268 1.57 4.80 -4.41
CA MET A 268 1.82 4.34 -3.06
C MET A 268 0.84 3.28 -2.53
N ASN A 269 -0.06 2.79 -3.37
CA ASN A 269 -0.91 1.66 -3.01
C ASN A 269 -0.10 0.35 -3.07
N PHE A 270 -0.13 -0.44 -2.00
CA PHE A 270 0.49 -1.77 -1.98
C PHE A 270 -0.51 -2.87 -2.40
N ARG A 271 -1.82 -2.64 -2.28
CA ARG A 271 -2.84 -3.58 -2.74
C ARG A 271 -3.27 -3.28 -4.17
N ALA A 272 -3.14 -4.29 -5.02
CA ALA A 272 -3.24 -4.16 -6.47
C ALA A 272 -4.66 -4.01 -7.04
N ASP A 273 -5.68 -4.60 -6.41
CA ASP A 273 -7.01 -4.81 -7.02
C ASP A 273 -7.68 -3.52 -7.55
N ARG A 274 -7.50 -2.40 -6.83
CA ARG A 274 -8.04 -1.09 -7.21
C ARG A 274 -6.99 -0.12 -7.79
N ALA A 275 -5.77 -0.59 -8.00
CA ALA A 275 -4.72 0.20 -8.62
C ALA A 275 -4.57 -0.08 -10.11
N ARG A 276 -5.01 -1.25 -10.57
CA ARG A 276 -4.77 -1.75 -11.93
C ARG A 276 -5.34 -0.85 -13.02
N GLU A 277 -6.57 -0.39 -12.89
CA GLU A 277 -7.27 0.34 -13.96
C GLU A 277 -6.58 1.66 -14.28
N ILE A 278 -6.36 2.51 -13.28
CA ILE A 278 -5.69 3.79 -13.53
C ILE A 278 -4.23 3.58 -13.95
N THR A 279 -3.54 2.54 -13.44
CA THR A 279 -2.18 2.22 -13.90
C THR A 279 -2.18 1.87 -15.37
N ARG A 280 -3.09 1.01 -15.84
CA ARG A 280 -3.21 0.67 -17.25
C ARG A 280 -3.49 1.90 -18.14
N ALA A 281 -4.28 2.85 -17.63
CA ALA A 281 -4.52 4.10 -18.36
C ALA A 281 -3.22 4.92 -18.57
N PHE A 282 -2.24 4.80 -17.69
CA PHE A 282 -0.94 5.45 -17.85
C PHE A 282 0.04 4.65 -18.73
N VAL A 283 0.16 3.33 -18.49
CA VAL A 283 1.30 2.56 -19.00
C VAL A 283 1.00 1.75 -20.26
N ASN A 284 -0.27 1.42 -20.54
CA ASN A 284 -0.60 0.66 -21.73
C ASN A 284 -0.68 1.56 -22.96
N ALA A 285 0.12 1.25 -23.97
CA ALA A 285 0.11 1.98 -25.24
C ALA A 285 -1.24 1.82 -25.98
N ASP A 286 -1.79 0.62 -25.93
CA ASP A 286 -3.04 0.18 -26.57
C ASP A 286 -4.29 0.32 -25.67
N PHE A 287 -4.21 1.17 -24.63
CA PHE A 287 -5.32 1.41 -23.73
C PHE A 287 -6.55 1.96 -24.47
N ASP A 288 -7.69 1.33 -24.29
CA ASP A 288 -8.95 1.61 -24.98
C ASP A 288 -10.15 1.91 -24.05
N GLY A 289 -9.92 1.99 -22.73
CA GLY A 289 -10.99 2.24 -21.75
C GLY A 289 -11.69 3.59 -21.93
N PHE A 290 -10.94 4.63 -22.34
CA PHE A 290 -11.45 5.95 -22.73
C PHE A 290 -10.46 6.67 -23.65
N ALA A 291 -10.93 7.71 -24.34
CA ALA A 291 -10.07 8.53 -25.19
C ALA A 291 -9.20 9.47 -24.33
N ARG A 292 -7.93 9.15 -24.16
CA ARG A 292 -6.99 9.98 -23.41
C ARG A 292 -6.78 11.32 -24.13
N LYS A 293 -7.16 12.43 -23.49
CA LYS A 293 -6.96 13.79 -24.02
C LYS A 293 -5.48 14.17 -24.09
N LYS A 294 -4.69 13.61 -23.17
CA LYS A 294 -3.24 13.74 -23.11
C LYS A 294 -2.63 12.40 -22.75
N VAL A 295 -1.66 11.95 -23.50
CA VAL A 295 -0.82 10.81 -23.16
C VAL A 295 0.49 11.37 -22.63
N VAL A 296 0.94 10.88 -21.48
CA VAL A 296 2.21 11.29 -20.85
C VAL A 296 3.12 10.08 -20.69
N ASN A 297 4.39 10.27 -21.00
CA ASN A 297 5.41 9.25 -20.79
C ASN A 297 6.17 9.55 -19.50
N VAL A 298 5.61 9.08 -18.40
CA VAL A 298 6.17 9.22 -17.04
C VAL A 298 7.00 8.00 -16.65
N ASP A 299 7.96 8.18 -15.76
CA ASP A 299 8.64 7.09 -15.08
C ASP A 299 7.72 6.55 -13.98
N PHE A 300 6.91 5.54 -14.33
CA PHE A 300 5.87 5.03 -13.46
C PHE A 300 6.42 3.97 -12.51
N VAL A 301 6.28 4.17 -11.22
CA VAL A 301 6.70 3.23 -10.18
C VAL A 301 5.48 2.71 -9.42
N MET A 302 5.29 1.40 -9.43
CA MET A 302 4.34 0.69 -8.57
C MET A 302 5.05 0.25 -7.29
N LEU A 303 4.39 0.46 -6.15
CA LEU A 303 4.96 0.03 -4.85
C LEU A 303 5.04 -1.50 -4.72
N THR A 304 4.12 -2.21 -5.37
CA THR A 304 4.07 -3.67 -5.50
C THR A 304 3.72 -4.04 -6.95
N GLU A 305 3.90 -5.30 -7.33
CA GLU A 305 3.43 -5.78 -8.63
C GLU A 305 1.90 -5.81 -8.66
N TYR A 306 1.29 -4.99 -9.54
CA TYR A 306 -0.17 -4.93 -9.64
C TYR A 306 -0.76 -6.02 -10.55
N ALA A 307 -0.05 -6.42 -11.57
CA ALA A 307 -0.35 -7.59 -12.41
C ALA A 307 0.86 -7.94 -13.26
N ALA A 308 0.99 -9.22 -13.64
CA ALA A 308 2.12 -9.71 -14.43
C ALA A 308 2.21 -9.12 -15.86
N ASP A 309 1.08 -8.64 -16.38
CA ASP A 309 0.97 -7.97 -17.69
C ASP A 309 1.26 -6.46 -17.64
N ILE A 310 1.30 -5.86 -16.45
CA ILE A 310 1.63 -4.44 -16.27
C ILE A 310 3.15 -4.31 -16.09
N LYS A 311 3.78 -3.60 -17.01
CA LYS A 311 5.21 -3.32 -16.98
C LYS A 311 5.47 -1.82 -16.87
N THR A 312 6.34 -1.42 -15.96
CA THR A 312 6.74 -0.03 -15.69
C THR A 312 8.25 0.09 -15.62
#